data_13ccf4d53269601bc805639df4ff53d9
#
_entry.id   13ccf4d53269601bc805639df4ff53d9
#
_cell.length_a   1.000
_cell.length_b   1.000
_cell.length_c   1.000
_cell.angle_alpha   90.00
_cell.angle_beta   90.00
_cell.angle_gamma   90.00
#
_symmetry.space_group_name_H-M   'P 1'
#
loop_
_entity.id
_entity.type
_entity.pdbx_description
1 polymer ?
#
loop_
_entity_poly.entity_id
_entity_poly.type
_entity_poly.pdbx_seq_one_letter_code
_entity_poly.pdbx_strand_id
1 'polypeptide(L)'
;VTGGPAVAKAALESSKRAIVAGPGNPPVVVDETADLDRAARSIIQGAAYDNNLLCIGEKQVFVVASVFDAMMAAMERAGALRLDGRQVDELTRKAIVMVGEGAHRHPGPCKDFIGQDAALLAKAAGAAARDGLELVFGETDNDNPFVPTEQMMPFLPFVRCRDVDEAIRMAHESEHGFRHTAIIHSTNVRTMSRMGRLLDTTLFVKNGPSVAGLGLGGEGYLSFSIATPTGEGVTTPLTFTRQRRCTLVDDLRILGSADSLAG
;
A
#
# COMPACT_ATOMS: atom_id res chain seq x y z
N VAL A 1 -11.24 -0.95 -14.52
CA VAL A 1 -10.31 -2.08 -14.60
C VAL A 1 -9.38 -2.01 -13.41
N THR A 2 -9.20 -3.12 -12.69
CA THR A 2 -8.22 -3.25 -11.60
C THR A 2 -7.29 -4.39 -11.94
N GLY A 3 -5.99 -4.18 -11.80
CA GLY A 3 -5.00 -5.23 -12.05
C GLY A 3 -3.58 -4.72 -12.13
N GLY A 4 -2.63 -5.66 -12.24
CA GLY A 4 -1.21 -5.37 -12.36
C GLY A 4 -0.84 -4.68 -13.70
N PRO A 5 0.47 -4.40 -13.91
CA PRO A 5 0.94 -3.57 -15.03
C PRO A 5 0.47 -4.03 -16.42
N ALA A 6 0.41 -5.34 -16.66
CA ALA A 6 -0.03 -5.88 -17.96
C ALA A 6 -1.51 -5.60 -18.24
N VAL A 7 -2.37 -5.73 -17.22
CA VAL A 7 -3.81 -5.45 -17.31
C VAL A 7 -4.05 -3.96 -17.49
N ALA A 8 -3.34 -3.12 -16.73
CA ALA A 8 -3.39 -1.67 -16.85
C ALA A 8 -3.00 -1.23 -18.27
N LYS A 9 -1.89 -1.76 -18.82
CA LYS A 9 -1.44 -1.48 -20.17
C LYS A 9 -2.49 -1.85 -21.22
N ALA A 10 -3.04 -3.06 -21.15
CA ALA A 10 -4.07 -3.51 -22.09
C ALA A 10 -5.33 -2.63 -22.05
N ALA A 11 -5.72 -2.15 -20.86
CA ALA A 11 -6.85 -1.23 -20.73
C ALA A 11 -6.55 0.16 -21.34
N LEU A 12 -5.35 0.69 -21.12
CA LEU A 12 -4.91 1.99 -21.68
C LEU A 12 -4.76 1.94 -23.21
N GLU A 13 -4.38 0.80 -23.77
CA GLU A 13 -4.26 0.58 -25.22
C GLU A 13 -5.62 0.30 -25.89
N SER A 14 -6.69 0.13 -25.13
CA SER A 14 -8.04 -0.04 -25.67
C SER A 14 -8.53 1.23 -26.34
N SER A 15 -9.41 1.11 -27.33
CA SER A 15 -10.04 2.24 -27.98
C SER A 15 -11.18 2.89 -27.17
N LYS A 16 -11.36 2.48 -25.91
CA LYS A 16 -12.42 2.93 -25.01
C LYS A 16 -11.87 3.84 -23.92
N ARG A 17 -12.74 4.71 -23.37
CA ARG A 17 -12.41 5.38 -22.12
C ARG A 17 -12.21 4.32 -21.04
N ALA A 18 -11.04 4.31 -20.44
CA ALA A 18 -10.69 3.41 -19.37
C ALA A 18 -10.47 4.18 -18.06
N ILE A 19 -10.91 3.62 -16.95
CA ILE A 19 -10.55 4.02 -15.58
C ILE A 19 -9.80 2.83 -15.01
N VAL A 20 -8.53 3.04 -14.65
CA VAL A 20 -7.60 1.94 -14.32
C VAL A 20 -7.05 2.11 -12.93
N ALA A 21 -7.28 1.10 -12.08
CA ALA A 21 -6.58 0.91 -10.83
C ALA A 21 -5.34 0.04 -11.08
N GLY A 22 -4.17 0.62 -10.85
CA GLY A 22 -2.88 -0.02 -11.10
C GLY A 22 -2.23 -0.60 -9.84
N PRO A 23 -0.97 -1.05 -9.95
CA PRO A 23 -0.20 -1.58 -8.83
C PRO A 23 0.13 -0.49 -7.81
N GLY A 24 0.46 -0.91 -6.58
CA GLY A 24 1.00 -0.05 -5.55
C GLY A 24 2.14 -0.75 -4.80
N ASN A 25 3.09 0.02 -4.31
CA ASN A 25 4.12 -0.46 -3.40
C ASN A 25 4.31 0.55 -2.24
N PRO A 26 3.30 0.70 -1.36
CA PRO A 26 3.23 1.78 -0.38
C PRO A 26 4.36 1.75 0.65
N PRO A 27 5.25 2.76 0.67
CA PRO A 27 6.27 2.88 1.68
C PRO A 27 5.74 3.53 2.96
N VAL A 28 6.34 3.11 4.08
CA VAL A 28 6.17 3.76 5.38
C VAL A 28 7.48 4.41 5.78
N VAL A 29 7.43 5.65 6.26
CA VAL A 29 8.57 6.33 6.90
C VAL A 29 8.28 6.54 8.37
N VAL A 30 9.23 6.19 9.24
CA VAL A 30 9.17 6.44 10.69
C VAL A 30 10.37 7.28 11.07
N ASP A 31 10.16 8.52 11.53
CA ASP A 31 11.22 9.40 11.99
C ASP A 31 11.35 9.42 13.52
N GLU A 32 12.34 10.13 14.01
CA GLU A 32 12.68 10.23 15.43
C GLU A 32 11.61 10.92 16.29
N THR A 33 10.62 11.58 15.66
CA THR A 33 9.53 12.28 16.35
C THR A 33 8.26 11.44 16.46
N ALA A 34 8.27 10.22 15.91
CA ALA A 34 7.11 9.34 15.88
C ALA A 34 6.74 8.83 17.29
N ASP A 35 5.44 8.68 17.53
CA ASP A 35 4.91 7.83 18.60
C ASP A 35 5.03 6.38 18.15
N LEU A 36 6.07 5.68 18.62
CA LEU A 36 6.44 4.35 18.12
C LEU A 36 5.38 3.28 18.44
N ASP A 37 4.71 3.35 19.59
CA ASP A 37 3.68 2.38 19.94
C ASP A 37 2.42 2.56 19.08
N ARG A 38 2.06 3.80 18.76
CA ARG A 38 0.99 4.09 17.81
C ARG A 38 1.39 3.68 16.40
N ALA A 39 2.62 3.98 15.97
CA ALA A 39 3.14 3.58 14.68
C ALA A 39 3.08 2.07 14.49
N ALA A 40 3.54 1.30 15.50
CA ALA A 40 3.51 -0.16 15.47
C ALA A 40 2.09 -0.73 15.29
N ARG A 41 1.13 -0.25 16.10
CA ARG A 41 -0.27 -0.68 15.97
C ARG A 41 -0.86 -0.33 14.60
N SER A 42 -0.57 0.87 14.10
CA SER A 42 -1.06 1.34 12.79
C SER A 42 -0.47 0.51 11.65
N ILE A 43 0.83 0.27 11.67
CA ILE A 43 1.53 -0.53 10.65
C ILE A 43 0.99 -1.96 10.64
N ILE A 44 0.80 -2.59 11.81
CA ILE A 44 0.22 -3.94 11.88
C ILE A 44 -1.20 -3.93 11.32
N GLN A 45 -2.05 -2.99 11.73
CA GLN A 45 -3.42 -2.90 11.26
C GLN A 45 -3.52 -2.75 9.74
N GLY A 46 -2.68 -1.92 9.13
CA GLY A 46 -2.72 -1.70 7.69
C GLY A 46 -2.09 -2.84 6.90
N ALA A 47 -0.92 -3.33 7.35
CA ALA A 47 -0.19 -4.39 6.66
C ALA A 47 -0.83 -5.78 6.80
N ALA A 48 -1.51 -6.05 7.91
CA ALA A 48 -2.20 -7.32 8.11
C ALA A 48 -3.60 -7.35 7.50
N TYR A 49 -4.17 -6.19 7.15
CA TYR A 49 -5.50 -6.12 6.57
C TYR A 49 -5.58 -6.96 5.30
N ASP A 50 -6.53 -7.90 5.28
CA ASP A 50 -6.74 -8.83 4.16
C ASP A 50 -5.44 -9.56 3.73
N ASN A 51 -4.63 -9.97 4.71
CA ASN A 51 -3.33 -10.62 4.49
C ASN A 51 -2.41 -9.85 3.52
N ASN A 52 -2.45 -8.51 3.58
CA ASN A 52 -1.67 -7.61 2.73
C ASN A 52 -2.02 -7.66 1.22
N LEU A 53 -3.21 -8.13 0.86
CA LEU A 53 -3.66 -8.17 -0.54
C LEU A 53 -4.00 -6.79 -1.10
N LEU A 54 -4.41 -5.85 -0.23
CA LEU A 54 -4.75 -4.51 -0.71
C LEU A 54 -3.52 -3.76 -1.23
N CYS A 55 -3.68 -3.10 -2.37
CA CYS A 55 -2.66 -2.28 -3.00
C CYS A 55 -2.24 -1.05 -2.18
N ILE A 56 -3.04 -0.64 -1.19
CA ILE A 56 -2.73 0.45 -0.25
C ILE A 56 -1.97 -0.03 0.99
N GLY A 57 -1.94 -1.34 1.27
CA GLY A 57 -1.31 -1.90 2.47
C GLY A 57 0.17 -1.58 2.51
N GLU A 58 0.70 -1.33 3.70
CA GLU A 58 2.13 -1.10 3.95
C GLU A 58 2.96 -2.24 3.37
N LYS A 59 3.97 -1.94 2.56
CA LYS A 59 4.81 -2.95 1.90
C LYS A 59 6.24 -2.99 2.44
N GLN A 60 6.78 -1.87 2.86
CA GLN A 60 8.11 -1.74 3.47
C GLN A 60 8.14 -0.56 4.43
N VAL A 61 9.01 -0.62 5.44
CA VAL A 61 9.13 0.39 6.48
C VAL A 61 10.57 0.90 6.55
N PHE A 62 10.75 2.19 6.31
CA PHE A 62 12.02 2.90 6.40
C PHE A 62 12.07 3.65 7.73
N VAL A 63 12.97 3.25 8.62
CA VAL A 63 13.05 3.78 9.99
C VAL A 63 14.40 4.43 10.22
N VAL A 64 14.41 5.66 10.75
CA VAL A 64 15.67 6.33 11.08
C VAL A 64 16.42 5.59 12.18
N ALA A 65 17.74 5.51 12.06
CA ALA A 65 18.61 4.67 12.92
C ALA A 65 18.45 4.99 14.41
N SER A 66 18.21 6.26 14.76
CA SER A 66 18.09 6.69 16.17
C SER A 66 16.90 6.07 16.91
N VAL A 67 15.87 5.62 16.21
CA VAL A 67 14.67 4.99 16.81
C VAL A 67 14.42 3.58 16.29
N PHE A 68 15.29 3.06 15.45
CA PHE A 68 15.08 1.77 14.78
C PHE A 68 14.85 0.61 15.77
N ASP A 69 15.77 0.42 16.72
CA ASP A 69 15.67 -0.71 17.67
C ASP A 69 14.45 -0.57 18.59
N ALA A 70 14.11 0.67 18.96
CA ALA A 70 12.89 0.97 19.72
C ALA A 70 11.62 0.68 18.89
N MET A 71 11.64 0.95 17.59
CA MET A 71 10.54 0.63 16.68
C MET A 71 10.37 -0.88 16.51
N MET A 72 11.46 -1.63 16.33
CA MET A 72 11.42 -3.10 16.26
C MET A 72 10.81 -3.69 17.54
N ALA A 73 11.22 -3.20 18.71
CA ALA A 73 10.65 -3.63 19.99
C ALA A 73 9.17 -3.23 20.14
N ALA A 74 8.75 -2.08 19.60
CA ALA A 74 7.35 -1.65 19.60
C ALA A 74 6.47 -2.58 18.74
N MET A 75 6.96 -3.04 17.60
CA MET A 75 6.28 -4.02 16.74
C MET A 75 6.06 -5.36 17.48
N GLU A 76 7.08 -5.85 18.19
CA GLU A 76 6.96 -7.09 19.00
C GLU A 76 5.93 -6.92 20.12
N ARG A 77 5.97 -5.80 20.87
CA ARG A 77 4.97 -5.50 21.90
C ARG A 77 3.55 -5.40 21.35
N ALA A 78 3.41 -4.86 20.15
CA ALA A 78 2.11 -4.73 19.49
C ALA A 78 1.59 -6.04 18.88
N GLY A 79 2.42 -7.10 18.87
CA GLY A 79 1.97 -8.44 18.53
C GLY A 79 2.48 -9.00 17.22
N ALA A 80 3.32 -8.32 16.47
CA ALA A 80 3.95 -8.90 15.30
C ALA A 80 5.08 -9.88 15.69
N LEU A 81 5.40 -10.83 14.83
CA LEU A 81 6.50 -11.79 15.02
C LEU A 81 7.74 -11.28 14.27
N ARG A 82 8.80 -11.03 15.03
CA ARG A 82 10.09 -10.66 14.46
C ARG A 82 10.85 -11.91 14.00
N LEU A 83 11.34 -11.87 12.77
CA LEU A 83 12.28 -12.83 12.20
C LEU A 83 13.72 -12.34 12.38
N ASP A 84 14.64 -13.28 12.64
CA ASP A 84 16.07 -13.01 12.56
C ASP A 84 16.55 -12.99 11.09
N GLY A 85 17.80 -12.53 10.83
CA GLY A 85 18.34 -12.39 9.50
C GLY A 85 18.31 -13.69 8.68
N ARG A 86 18.59 -14.84 9.29
CA ARG A 86 18.55 -16.15 8.60
C ARG A 86 17.13 -16.54 8.23
N GLN A 87 16.17 -16.23 9.09
CA GLN A 87 14.75 -16.49 8.85
C GLN A 87 14.21 -15.57 7.76
N VAL A 88 14.63 -14.31 7.71
CA VAL A 88 14.32 -13.37 6.64
C VAL A 88 14.87 -13.88 5.31
N ASP A 89 16.14 -14.29 5.25
CA ASP A 89 16.76 -14.83 4.04
C ASP A 89 16.04 -16.09 3.55
N GLU A 90 15.68 -16.99 4.47
CA GLU A 90 14.93 -18.21 4.13
C GLU A 90 13.55 -17.89 3.56
N LEU A 91 12.83 -16.95 4.16
CA LEU A 91 11.53 -16.50 3.66
C LEU A 91 11.68 -15.82 2.30
N THR A 92 12.64 -14.91 2.15
CA THR A 92 12.90 -14.19 0.89
C THR A 92 13.12 -15.17 -0.26
N ARG A 93 13.97 -16.18 -0.05
CA ARG A 93 14.28 -17.18 -1.07
C ARG A 93 13.08 -18.02 -1.52
N LYS A 94 12.10 -18.23 -0.63
CA LYS A 94 10.89 -19.01 -0.92
C LYS A 94 9.76 -18.15 -1.48
N ALA A 95 9.58 -16.97 -0.93
CA ALA A 95 8.41 -16.14 -1.16
C ALA A 95 8.57 -15.15 -2.32
N ILE A 96 9.81 -14.79 -2.68
CA ILE A 96 10.10 -13.94 -3.83
C ILE A 96 10.81 -14.77 -4.91
N VAL A 97 10.22 -14.81 -6.08
CA VAL A 97 10.71 -15.58 -7.23
C VAL A 97 10.86 -14.68 -8.45
N MET A 98 11.61 -15.12 -9.44
CA MET A 98 11.70 -14.40 -10.71
C MET A 98 10.44 -14.68 -11.54
N VAL A 99 9.65 -13.65 -11.78
CA VAL A 99 8.43 -13.67 -12.62
C VAL A 99 8.68 -12.95 -13.95
N GLY A 100 7.80 -13.15 -14.94
CA GLY A 100 7.95 -12.59 -16.29
C GLY A 100 8.80 -13.44 -17.21
N GLU A 101 8.93 -13.03 -18.46
CA GLU A 101 9.66 -13.75 -19.51
C GLU A 101 10.75 -12.87 -20.16
N GLY A 102 11.84 -13.50 -20.59
CA GLY A 102 12.92 -12.84 -21.33
C GLY A 102 13.52 -11.65 -20.59
N ALA A 103 13.60 -10.50 -21.26
CA ALA A 103 14.14 -9.26 -20.71
C ALA A 103 13.21 -8.58 -19.67
N HIS A 104 11.98 -9.07 -19.50
CA HIS A 104 11.00 -8.54 -18.52
C HIS A 104 10.98 -9.35 -17.22
N ARG A 105 11.97 -10.21 -16.99
CA ARG A 105 12.08 -10.94 -15.72
C ARG A 105 12.45 -9.99 -14.57
N HIS A 106 11.68 -10.06 -13.49
CA HIS A 106 11.88 -9.25 -12.28
C HIS A 106 11.46 -10.05 -11.04
N PRO A 107 11.92 -9.67 -9.85
CA PRO A 107 11.41 -10.25 -8.61
C PRO A 107 9.91 -10.01 -8.48
N GLY A 108 9.20 -11.02 -8.02
CA GLY A 108 7.76 -10.95 -7.76
C GLY A 108 7.32 -11.99 -6.74
N PRO A 109 6.14 -11.87 -6.16
CA PRO A 109 5.67 -12.79 -5.14
C PRO A 109 5.42 -14.20 -5.73
N CYS A 110 5.85 -15.22 -4.99
CA CYS A 110 5.51 -16.59 -5.27
C CYS A 110 4.02 -16.82 -5.01
N LYS A 111 3.30 -17.40 -5.95
CA LYS A 111 1.85 -17.59 -5.90
C LYS A 111 1.38 -18.36 -4.67
N ASP A 112 2.21 -19.27 -4.15
CA ASP A 112 1.87 -20.09 -2.99
C ASP A 112 1.83 -19.31 -1.67
N PHE A 113 2.36 -18.06 -1.66
CA PHE A 113 2.41 -17.20 -0.49
C PHE A 113 1.44 -16.00 -0.57
N ILE A 114 0.91 -15.70 -1.75
CA ILE A 114 -0.01 -14.56 -1.93
C ILE A 114 -1.28 -14.79 -1.10
N GLY A 115 -1.60 -13.82 -0.22
CA GLY A 115 -2.80 -13.85 0.61
C GLY A 115 -2.81 -14.91 1.70
N GLN A 116 -1.70 -15.60 1.93
CA GLN A 116 -1.59 -16.61 2.98
C GLN A 116 -1.43 -15.97 4.36
N ASP A 117 -1.82 -16.71 5.39
CA ASP A 117 -1.72 -16.26 6.77
C ASP A 117 -0.27 -16.09 7.23
N ALA A 118 -0.04 -15.13 8.13
CA ALA A 118 1.28 -14.87 8.71
C ALA A 118 1.91 -16.11 9.37
N ALA A 119 1.10 -17.01 9.91
CA ALA A 119 1.56 -18.27 10.48
C ALA A 119 2.23 -19.19 9.45
N LEU A 120 1.75 -19.20 8.20
CA LEU A 120 2.38 -19.94 7.11
C LEU A 120 3.75 -19.36 6.76
N LEU A 121 3.85 -18.02 6.71
CA LEU A 121 5.10 -17.33 6.45
C LEU A 121 6.13 -17.60 7.56
N ALA A 122 5.71 -17.50 8.83
CA ALA A 122 6.56 -17.83 9.96
C ALA A 122 7.12 -19.26 9.87
N LYS A 123 6.26 -20.23 9.58
CA LYS A 123 6.67 -21.62 9.38
C LYS A 123 7.63 -21.79 8.20
N ALA A 124 7.38 -21.09 7.09
CA ALA A 124 8.26 -21.12 5.92
C ALA A 124 9.65 -20.53 6.23
N ALA A 125 9.71 -19.52 7.09
CA ALA A 125 10.95 -18.94 7.62
C ALA A 125 11.66 -19.81 8.67
N GLY A 126 11.04 -20.91 9.12
CA GLY A 126 11.57 -21.74 10.21
C GLY A 126 11.34 -21.14 11.60
N ALA A 127 10.39 -20.22 11.75
CA ALA A 127 9.99 -19.65 13.02
C ALA A 127 8.76 -20.36 13.60
N ALA A 128 8.63 -20.33 14.93
CA ALA A 128 7.43 -20.81 15.61
C ALA A 128 6.31 -19.78 15.48
N ALA A 129 5.20 -20.16 14.86
CA ALA A 129 4.00 -19.34 14.81
C ALA A 129 3.19 -19.53 16.09
N ARG A 130 2.45 -18.48 16.47
CA ARG A 130 1.43 -18.51 17.54
C ARG A 130 0.04 -18.31 16.95
N ASP A 131 -0.97 -18.74 17.69
CA ASP A 131 -2.35 -18.49 17.31
C ASP A 131 -2.63 -16.98 17.26
N GLY A 132 -3.41 -16.57 16.27
CA GLY A 132 -3.75 -15.16 16.07
C GLY A 132 -2.59 -14.26 15.59
N LEU A 133 -1.51 -14.84 15.03
CA LEU A 133 -0.45 -14.07 14.41
C LEU A 133 -0.95 -13.40 13.13
N GLU A 134 -0.91 -12.06 13.11
CA GLU A 134 -1.42 -11.28 11.98
C GLU A 134 -0.30 -10.80 11.05
N LEU A 135 0.93 -10.61 11.56
CA LEU A 135 2.03 -10.02 10.80
C LEU A 135 3.38 -10.60 11.22
N VAL A 136 4.22 -10.87 10.23
CA VAL A 136 5.63 -11.19 10.38
C VAL A 136 6.47 -10.03 9.87
N PHE A 137 7.60 -9.72 10.50
CA PHE A 137 8.48 -8.65 10.06
C PHE A 137 9.94 -8.95 10.37
N GLY A 138 10.87 -8.23 9.72
CA GLY A 138 12.29 -8.40 9.99
C GLY A 138 13.12 -7.26 9.44
N GLU A 139 14.33 -7.06 10.00
CA GLU A 139 15.30 -6.11 9.46
C GLU A 139 15.87 -6.64 8.16
N THR A 140 15.94 -5.76 7.14
CA THR A 140 16.51 -6.04 5.83
C THR A 140 17.39 -4.88 5.36
N ASP A 141 18.28 -5.17 4.43
CA ASP A 141 18.89 -4.12 3.62
C ASP A 141 17.89 -3.61 2.57
N ASN A 142 18.16 -2.41 2.02
CA ASN A 142 17.35 -1.82 0.96
C ASN A 142 17.32 -2.66 -0.33
N ASP A 143 18.36 -3.46 -0.55
CA ASP A 143 18.47 -4.34 -1.73
C ASP A 143 17.72 -5.66 -1.58
N ASN A 144 17.10 -5.93 -0.42
CA ASN A 144 16.30 -7.13 -0.25
C ASN A 144 15.11 -7.11 -1.23
N PRO A 145 14.86 -8.22 -1.97
CA PRO A 145 13.83 -8.27 -3.00
C PRO A 145 12.40 -7.96 -2.52
N PHE A 146 12.11 -8.07 -1.23
CA PHE A 146 10.82 -7.64 -0.67
C PHE A 146 10.61 -6.13 -0.75
N VAL A 147 11.67 -5.31 -0.68
CA VAL A 147 11.55 -3.85 -0.66
C VAL A 147 10.96 -3.29 -1.95
N PRO A 148 11.46 -3.66 -3.16
CA PRO A 148 10.89 -3.16 -4.42
C PRO A 148 9.65 -3.94 -4.90
N THR A 149 9.19 -4.95 -4.15
CA THR A 149 8.14 -5.85 -4.63
C THR A 149 6.82 -5.63 -3.88
N GLU A 150 5.72 -5.46 -4.62
CA GLU A 150 4.37 -5.57 -4.06
C GLU A 150 4.12 -7.05 -3.69
N GLN A 151 4.47 -7.44 -2.45
CA GLN A 151 4.56 -8.84 -2.04
C GLN A 151 3.21 -9.51 -1.78
N MET A 152 2.15 -8.75 -1.50
CA MET A 152 0.78 -9.26 -1.26
C MET A 152 0.72 -10.42 -0.24
N MET A 153 1.49 -10.31 0.83
CA MET A 153 1.54 -11.26 1.94
C MET A 153 1.94 -10.55 3.23
N PRO A 154 1.52 -11.01 4.42
CA PRO A 154 1.73 -10.31 5.70
C PRO A 154 3.16 -10.48 6.25
N PHE A 155 4.15 -10.07 5.46
CA PHE A 155 5.54 -9.87 5.85
C PHE A 155 5.98 -8.45 5.54
N LEU A 156 6.62 -7.76 6.48
CA LEU A 156 7.17 -6.43 6.26
C LEU A 156 8.70 -6.40 6.43
N PRO A 157 9.45 -5.99 5.39
CA PRO A 157 10.85 -5.62 5.52
C PRO A 157 10.98 -4.25 6.23
N PHE A 158 11.87 -4.18 7.21
CA PHE A 158 12.23 -2.97 7.93
C PHE A 158 13.65 -2.57 7.54
N VAL A 159 13.81 -1.41 6.95
CA VAL A 159 15.08 -0.88 6.48
C VAL A 159 15.56 0.22 7.41
N ARG A 160 16.78 0.04 7.95
CA ARG A 160 17.44 1.05 8.80
C ARG A 160 18.01 2.15 7.93
N CYS A 161 17.58 3.39 8.15
CA CYS A 161 18.05 4.56 7.43
C CYS A 161 18.90 5.43 8.35
N ARG A 162 19.97 6.01 7.82
CA ARG A 162 20.87 6.89 8.57
C ARG A 162 20.11 8.08 9.18
N ASP A 163 19.25 8.68 8.38
CA ASP A 163 18.45 9.86 8.71
C ASP A 163 17.12 9.88 7.91
N VAL A 164 16.28 10.86 8.19
CA VAL A 164 14.97 10.99 7.54
C VAL A 164 15.07 11.36 6.05
N ASP A 165 16.15 11.98 5.61
CA ASP A 165 16.36 12.31 4.20
C ASP A 165 16.60 11.04 3.37
N GLU A 166 17.39 10.14 3.91
CA GLU A 166 17.62 8.83 3.32
C GLU A 166 16.35 7.98 3.32
N ALA A 167 15.60 7.96 4.44
CA ALA A 167 14.32 7.24 4.53
C ALA A 167 13.32 7.70 3.46
N ILE A 168 13.16 9.02 3.29
CA ILE A 168 12.26 9.59 2.27
C ILE A 168 12.75 9.27 0.85
N ARG A 169 14.06 9.33 0.60
CA ARG A 169 14.63 8.99 -0.71
C ARG A 169 14.37 7.52 -1.06
N MET A 170 14.65 6.60 -0.14
CA MET A 170 14.40 5.16 -0.34
C MET A 170 12.91 4.87 -0.52
N ALA A 171 12.05 5.54 0.26
CA ALA A 171 10.60 5.45 0.11
C ALA A 171 10.14 5.90 -1.28
N HIS A 172 10.68 7.00 -1.78
CA HIS A 172 10.35 7.49 -3.12
C HIS A 172 10.81 6.52 -4.23
N GLU A 173 12.01 5.96 -4.11
CA GLU A 173 12.54 4.97 -5.05
C GLU A 173 11.71 3.69 -5.06
N SER A 174 11.34 3.18 -3.88
CA SER A 174 10.57 1.93 -3.75
C SER A 174 9.10 2.06 -4.17
N GLU A 175 8.55 3.27 -4.21
CA GLU A 175 7.17 3.55 -4.67
C GLU A 175 7.05 3.46 -6.20
N HIS A 176 8.15 3.44 -6.92
CA HIS A 176 8.27 3.27 -8.39
C HIS A 176 7.56 4.33 -9.24
N GLY A 177 7.14 5.45 -8.67
CA GLY A 177 6.36 6.47 -9.38
C GLY A 177 4.93 6.06 -9.70
N PHE A 178 4.39 5.06 -9.02
CA PHE A 178 2.98 4.67 -9.13
C PHE A 178 2.05 5.75 -8.59
N ARG A 179 2.55 6.62 -7.70
CA ARG A 179 1.79 7.70 -7.05
C ARG A 179 0.54 7.19 -6.34
N HIS A 180 0.68 5.99 -5.77
CA HIS A 180 -0.47 5.29 -5.21
C HIS A 180 -0.71 5.70 -3.75
N THR A 181 0.14 5.28 -2.85
CA THR A 181 -0.04 5.45 -1.40
C THR A 181 1.31 5.61 -0.71
N ALA A 182 1.38 6.50 0.28
CA ALA A 182 2.52 6.61 1.18
C ALA A 182 2.07 6.92 2.60
N ILE A 183 2.80 6.42 3.58
CA ILE A 183 2.49 6.57 5.00
C ILE A 183 3.70 7.19 5.73
N ILE A 184 3.45 8.08 6.67
CA ILE A 184 4.48 8.63 7.54
C ILE A 184 4.03 8.65 9.00
N HIS A 185 4.91 8.20 9.87
CA HIS A 185 4.78 8.37 11.32
C HIS A 185 5.78 9.42 11.77
N SER A 186 5.29 10.59 12.13
CA SER A 186 6.08 11.79 12.45
C SER A 186 5.21 12.83 13.15
N THR A 187 5.82 13.72 13.93
CA THR A 187 5.22 14.98 14.39
C THR A 187 5.88 16.20 13.75
N ASN A 188 6.90 16.00 12.91
CA ASN A 188 7.61 17.07 12.22
C ASN A 188 6.86 17.46 10.93
N VAL A 189 6.16 18.60 10.99
CA VAL A 189 5.36 19.12 9.85
C VAL A 189 6.20 19.37 8.60
N ARG A 190 7.47 19.78 8.75
CA ARG A 190 8.38 20.02 7.60
C ARG A 190 8.71 18.72 6.90
N THR A 191 9.03 17.67 7.67
CA THR A 191 9.31 16.33 7.16
C THR A 191 8.09 15.77 6.42
N MET A 192 6.90 15.82 7.05
CA MET A 192 5.65 15.37 6.42
C MET A 192 5.37 16.11 5.11
N SER A 193 5.51 17.46 5.13
CA SER A 193 5.26 18.28 3.93
C SER A 193 6.23 17.96 2.79
N ARG A 194 7.51 17.72 3.13
CA ARG A 194 8.53 17.35 2.14
C ARG A 194 8.26 15.99 1.52
N MET A 195 7.98 14.98 2.34
CA MET A 195 7.64 13.65 1.85
C MET A 195 6.38 13.68 0.98
N GLY A 196 5.31 14.33 1.43
CA GLY A 196 4.06 14.43 0.67
C GLY A 196 4.23 15.09 -0.70
N ARG A 197 5.08 16.14 -0.79
CA ARG A 197 5.39 16.78 -2.07
C ARG A 197 6.24 15.92 -2.99
N LEU A 198 7.22 15.18 -2.42
CA LEU A 198 8.15 14.39 -3.22
C LEU A 198 7.48 13.14 -3.80
N LEU A 199 6.71 12.41 -2.98
CA LEU A 199 6.06 11.18 -3.41
C LEU A 199 4.80 11.45 -4.25
N ASP A 200 4.12 12.58 -4.02
CA ASP A 200 2.94 13.03 -4.81
C ASP A 200 1.90 11.90 -5.00
N THR A 201 1.65 11.15 -3.93
CA THR A 201 0.76 9.99 -3.96
C THR A 201 -0.72 10.38 -3.83
N THR A 202 -1.60 9.57 -4.38
CA THR A 202 -3.06 9.73 -4.27
C THR A 202 -3.52 9.65 -2.81
N LEU A 203 -2.96 8.72 -2.04
CA LEU A 203 -3.16 8.62 -0.60
C LEU A 203 -1.86 8.98 0.12
N PHE A 204 -1.94 9.95 1.01
CA PHE A 204 -0.86 10.29 1.93
C PHE A 204 -1.38 10.26 3.35
N VAL A 205 -1.00 9.23 4.11
CA VAL A 205 -1.50 9.00 5.46
C VAL A 205 -0.45 9.38 6.49
N LYS A 206 -0.84 10.16 7.49
CA LYS A 206 0.04 10.47 8.61
C LYS A 206 -0.46 9.84 9.90
N ASN A 207 0.44 9.21 10.65
CA ASN A 207 0.21 8.72 12.01
C ASN A 207 -1.01 7.78 12.16
N GLY A 208 -1.30 7.02 11.12
CA GLY A 208 -2.40 6.06 11.06
C GLY A 208 -2.11 4.92 10.09
N PRO A 209 -2.93 3.89 10.07
CA PRO A 209 -2.81 2.77 9.13
C PRO A 209 -3.19 3.21 7.71
N SER A 210 -2.67 2.53 6.71
CA SER A 210 -2.99 2.78 5.29
C SER A 210 -4.49 2.79 5.01
N VAL A 211 -5.27 1.94 5.66
CA VAL A 211 -6.74 1.86 5.54
C VAL A 211 -7.46 3.16 5.94
N ALA A 212 -6.83 4.03 6.73
CA ALA A 212 -7.36 5.36 7.01
C ALA A 212 -7.47 6.23 5.75
N GLY A 213 -6.58 6.01 4.77
CA GLY A 213 -6.65 6.66 3.46
C GLY A 213 -7.86 6.27 2.63
N LEU A 214 -8.49 5.14 2.93
CA LEU A 214 -9.77 4.72 2.33
C LEU A 214 -11.00 5.31 3.05
N GLY A 215 -10.80 6.06 4.14
CA GLY A 215 -11.86 6.58 5.00
C GLY A 215 -12.18 5.70 6.22
N LEU A 216 -11.44 4.62 6.45
CA LEU A 216 -11.59 3.75 7.62
C LEU A 216 -10.84 4.31 8.82
N GLY A 217 -11.51 5.11 9.64
CA GLY A 217 -10.92 5.76 10.82
C GLY A 217 -10.08 7.01 10.52
N GLY A 218 -10.12 7.49 9.27
CA GLY A 218 -9.52 8.74 8.82
C GLY A 218 -10.57 9.76 8.37
N GLU A 219 -10.13 10.95 8.00
CA GLU A 219 -10.99 11.97 7.40
C GLU A 219 -11.28 11.63 5.93
N GLY A 220 -12.44 12.05 5.44
CA GLY A 220 -12.86 11.86 4.06
C GLY A 220 -13.97 10.82 3.90
N TYR A 221 -14.40 10.62 2.66
CA TYR A 221 -15.42 9.63 2.33
C TYR A 221 -14.82 8.24 2.15
N LEU A 222 -15.62 7.22 2.43
CA LEU A 222 -15.21 5.82 2.26
C LEU A 222 -15.18 5.45 0.78
N SER A 223 -14.04 4.97 0.30
CA SER A 223 -13.89 4.39 -1.03
C SER A 223 -12.77 3.37 -1.07
N PHE A 224 -13.02 2.22 -1.69
CA PHE A 224 -12.03 1.15 -1.92
C PHE A 224 -11.50 1.13 -3.36
N SER A 225 -11.77 2.16 -4.16
CA SER A 225 -11.32 2.22 -5.55
C SER A 225 -10.41 3.43 -5.78
N ILE A 226 -9.19 3.14 -6.24
CA ILE A 226 -8.15 4.13 -6.49
C ILE A 226 -7.62 3.93 -7.90
N ALA A 227 -7.78 4.93 -8.77
CA ALA A 227 -7.39 4.88 -10.16
C ALA A 227 -6.21 5.83 -10.42
N THR A 228 -4.98 5.35 -10.15
CA THR A 228 -3.76 6.15 -10.31
C THR A 228 -3.26 6.23 -11.76
N PRO A 229 -3.23 5.14 -12.55
CA PRO A 229 -2.72 5.21 -13.93
C PRO A 229 -3.51 6.15 -14.84
N THR A 230 -4.80 6.34 -14.61
CA THR A 230 -5.68 7.24 -15.39
C THR A 230 -5.95 8.57 -14.71
N GLY A 231 -5.46 8.75 -13.46
CA GLY A 231 -5.44 10.05 -12.78
C GLY A 231 -6.72 10.43 -12.04
N GLU A 232 -7.74 9.56 -11.98
CA GLU A 232 -8.96 9.85 -11.21
C GLU A 232 -8.71 9.83 -9.71
N GLY A 233 -7.66 9.16 -9.24
CA GLY A 233 -7.35 9.04 -7.82
C GLY A 233 -8.40 8.24 -7.07
N VAL A 234 -8.80 8.71 -5.89
CA VAL A 234 -9.86 8.08 -5.09
C VAL A 234 -11.20 8.29 -5.78
N THR A 235 -11.85 7.20 -6.18
CA THR A 235 -13.06 7.26 -7.00
C THR A 235 -14.34 7.27 -6.17
N THR A 236 -15.40 7.75 -6.79
CA THR A 236 -16.78 7.68 -6.28
C THR A 236 -17.69 7.11 -7.36
N PRO A 237 -18.94 6.74 -7.07
CA PRO A 237 -19.88 6.37 -8.12
C PRO A 237 -19.99 7.40 -9.25
N LEU A 238 -19.82 8.67 -8.92
CA LEU A 238 -19.85 9.76 -9.91
C LEU A 238 -18.70 9.65 -10.95
N THR A 239 -17.54 9.12 -10.55
CA THR A 239 -16.38 8.90 -11.44
C THR A 239 -16.73 7.99 -12.63
N PHE A 240 -17.63 7.02 -12.41
CA PHE A 240 -18.03 6.03 -13.41
C PHE A 240 -19.23 6.45 -14.25
N THR A 241 -19.75 7.66 -14.05
CA THR A 241 -20.84 8.23 -14.83
C THR A 241 -20.34 9.16 -15.93
N ARG A 242 -21.23 9.59 -16.80
CA ARG A 242 -20.97 10.66 -17.77
C ARG A 242 -21.81 11.88 -17.45
N GLN A 243 -21.24 13.05 -17.61
CA GLN A 243 -22.02 14.27 -17.53
C GLN A 243 -22.91 14.41 -18.78
N ARG A 244 -24.14 14.82 -18.57
CA ARG A 244 -25.09 15.18 -19.60
C ARG A 244 -25.54 16.63 -19.41
N ARG A 245 -25.67 17.34 -20.48
CA ARG A 245 -26.39 18.61 -20.51
C ARG A 245 -27.69 18.40 -21.27
N CYS A 246 -28.82 18.63 -20.61
CA CYS A 246 -30.11 18.75 -21.22
C CYS A 246 -30.53 20.21 -21.19
N THR A 247 -30.70 20.79 -22.36
CA THR A 247 -31.27 22.13 -22.48
C THR A 247 -32.70 21.95 -22.98
N LEU A 248 -33.64 22.37 -22.14
CA LEU A 248 -35.06 22.29 -22.43
C LEU A 248 -35.54 23.67 -22.83
N VAL A 249 -36.25 23.73 -23.93
CA VAL A 249 -36.97 24.91 -24.40
C VAL A 249 -38.44 24.51 -24.51
N ASP A 250 -39.31 25.34 -23.99
CA ASP A 250 -40.74 25.07 -23.84
C ASP A 250 -41.08 23.88 -22.92
N ASP A 251 -42.12 23.12 -23.20
CA ASP A 251 -42.73 22.14 -22.31
C ASP A 251 -42.01 20.79 -22.22
N LEU A 252 -40.91 20.59 -22.92
CA LEU A 252 -40.20 19.32 -22.90
C LEU A 252 -39.57 19.01 -21.53
N ARG A 253 -40.03 17.97 -20.87
CA ARG A 253 -39.43 17.40 -19.64
C ARG A 253 -38.87 16.02 -19.91
N ILE A 254 -37.55 15.83 -19.70
CA ILE A 254 -36.85 14.54 -19.83
C ILE A 254 -36.31 14.01 -18.52
N LEU A 255 -36.58 14.70 -17.42
CA LEU A 255 -36.35 14.24 -16.05
C LEU A 255 -37.72 14.09 -15.39
N GLY A 256 -38.02 12.90 -14.99
CA GLY A 256 -39.24 12.58 -14.25
C GLY A 256 -39.08 11.31 -13.44
N SER A 257 -39.93 11.13 -12.44
CA SER A 257 -40.07 9.84 -11.79
C SER A 257 -40.71 8.84 -12.76
N ALA A 258 -40.51 7.54 -12.52
CA ALA A 258 -41.15 6.50 -13.32
C ALA A 258 -42.69 6.64 -13.35
N ASP A 259 -43.26 7.31 -12.35
CA ASP A 259 -44.70 7.60 -12.23
C ASP A 259 -45.20 8.65 -13.23
N SER A 260 -44.31 9.43 -13.85
CA SER A 260 -44.64 10.41 -14.89
C SER A 260 -44.91 9.79 -16.27
N LEU A 261 -44.72 8.48 -16.43
CA LEU A 261 -45.04 7.73 -17.66
C LEU A 261 -46.41 7.06 -17.61
N ALA A 262 -47.18 7.20 -16.51
CA ALA A 262 -48.47 6.59 -16.31
C ALA A 262 -49.67 7.58 -16.52
N GLY A 263 -49.42 8.67 -17.23
CA GLY A 263 -50.44 9.68 -17.60
C GLY A 263 -50.69 9.78 -19.09
#